data_f23d6d8c70a732a75bc0404612a76daa
#
_entry.id   f23d6d8c70a732a75bc0404612a76daa
#
_cell.length_a   1.000
_cell.length_b   1.000
_cell.length_c   1.000
_cell.angle_alpha   90.00
_cell.angle_beta   90.00
_cell.angle_gamma   90.00
#
_symmetry.space_group_name_H-M   'P 1'
#
loop_
_entity.id
_entity.type
_entity.pdbx_description
1 polymer ?
#
loop_
_entity_poly.entity_id
_entity_poly.type
_entity_poly.pdbx_seq_one_letter_code
_entity_poly.pdbx_strand_id
1 'polypeptide(L)'
;MKTLLVAVAVCLCSVSSQGQTLPPDINPVTLSRMPPVTKSDLDPESQKLLDARTSVTPGPGPGHLGIYNPKASEGTGILGRALGVPTGETSRLGARMYQLVVLITAREIDQQYEWSAHEPAGLRVGLEQSVIDVVKFDRDVKGLAEKDATVIEFLRALFRVHRVSSELWARQIQAFGRQNTIEIMQLMGDYFMAGMMMNAADQHLPPQRQPLLPALTRGR
;
A
#
# COMPACT_ATOMS: atom_id res chain seq x y z
N MET A 1 65.76 8.11 -13.93
CA MET A 1 64.40 8.40 -13.52
C MET A 1 63.52 7.38 -14.25
N LYS A 2 62.99 6.37 -13.52
CA LYS A 2 62.07 5.35 -14.09
C LYS A 2 60.65 5.71 -13.66
N THR A 3 59.82 6.10 -14.60
CA THR A 3 58.42 6.45 -14.40
C THR A 3 57.59 5.18 -14.33
N LEU A 4 56.97 4.93 -13.18
CA LEU A 4 56.09 3.78 -12.98
C LEU A 4 54.68 4.17 -13.38
N LEU A 5 54.12 3.56 -14.44
CA LEU A 5 52.74 3.68 -14.82
C LEU A 5 51.90 2.70 -14.01
N VAL A 6 51.05 3.21 -13.15
CA VAL A 6 50.03 2.41 -12.44
C VAL A 6 48.76 2.37 -13.30
N ALA A 7 48.45 1.20 -13.83
CA ALA A 7 47.20 0.94 -14.52
C ALA A 7 46.10 0.64 -13.48
N VAL A 8 45.12 1.53 -13.37
CA VAL A 8 43.90 1.32 -12.57
C VAL A 8 42.90 0.52 -13.41
N ALA A 9 42.71 -0.74 -13.09
CA ALA A 9 41.67 -1.56 -13.68
C ALA A 9 40.32 -1.20 -13.04
N VAL A 10 39.46 -0.52 -13.80
CA VAL A 10 38.06 -0.28 -13.42
C VAL A 10 37.25 -1.55 -13.70
N CYS A 11 36.92 -2.30 -12.66
CA CYS A 11 36.02 -3.44 -12.75
C CYS A 11 34.59 -2.96 -12.90
N LEU A 12 34.07 -2.91 -14.13
CA LEU A 12 32.66 -2.66 -14.43
C LEU A 12 31.87 -3.92 -14.06
N CYS A 13 31.34 -3.97 -12.83
CA CYS A 13 30.31 -4.94 -12.45
C CYS A 13 29.03 -4.61 -13.23
N SER A 14 28.79 -5.33 -14.31
CA SER A 14 27.50 -5.34 -14.99
C SER A 14 26.48 -6.00 -14.06
N VAL A 15 25.64 -5.21 -13.41
CA VAL A 15 24.45 -5.70 -12.72
C VAL A 15 23.47 -6.12 -13.81
N SER A 16 23.50 -7.41 -14.16
CA SER A 16 22.43 -8.00 -14.97
C SER A 16 21.15 -7.96 -14.14
N SER A 17 20.20 -7.10 -14.50
CA SER A 17 18.84 -7.19 -14.02
C SER A 17 18.27 -8.52 -14.52
N GLN A 18 18.27 -9.53 -13.66
CA GLN A 18 17.54 -10.77 -13.94
C GLN A 18 16.07 -10.37 -13.92
N GLY A 19 15.47 -10.30 -15.10
CA GLY A 19 14.03 -10.09 -15.24
C GLY A 19 13.31 -11.16 -14.43
N GLN A 20 12.50 -10.74 -13.48
CA GLN A 20 11.70 -11.64 -12.64
C GLN A 20 10.82 -12.48 -13.58
N THR A 21 11.06 -13.80 -13.61
CA THR A 21 10.23 -14.71 -14.41
C THR A 21 8.85 -14.75 -13.76
N LEU A 22 7.87 -14.17 -14.43
CA LEU A 22 6.49 -14.15 -13.93
C LEU A 22 5.90 -15.58 -14.02
N PRO A 23 5.06 -16.00 -13.05
CA PRO A 23 4.24 -17.19 -13.17
C PRO A 23 3.39 -17.19 -14.45
N PRO A 24 3.04 -18.36 -15.02
CA PRO A 24 2.36 -18.45 -16.31
C PRO A 24 0.93 -17.88 -16.31
N ASP A 25 0.30 -17.74 -15.15
CA ASP A 25 -1.03 -17.17 -14.95
C ASP A 25 -0.99 -15.64 -14.69
N ILE A 26 0.18 -15.01 -14.71
CA ILE A 26 0.33 -13.58 -14.54
C ILE A 26 0.39 -12.87 -15.89
N ASN A 27 -0.53 -11.92 -16.10
CA ASN A 27 -0.55 -11.09 -17.29
C ASN A 27 0.62 -10.09 -17.28
N PRO A 28 1.43 -10.01 -18.34
CA PRO A 28 2.64 -9.16 -18.37
C PRO A 28 2.36 -7.65 -18.40
N VAL A 29 1.14 -7.21 -18.73
CA VAL A 29 0.76 -5.78 -18.74
C VAL A 29 0.30 -5.33 -17.37
N THR A 30 -0.57 -6.10 -16.71
CA THR A 30 -1.15 -5.75 -15.41
C THR A 30 -0.31 -6.24 -14.24
N LEU A 31 0.60 -7.18 -14.49
CA LEU A 31 1.42 -7.88 -13.49
C LEU A 31 0.57 -8.56 -12.43
N SER A 32 -0.61 -9.09 -12.83
CA SER A 32 -1.55 -9.81 -11.97
C SER A 32 -2.28 -10.90 -12.76
N ARG A 33 -3.06 -11.73 -12.08
CA ARG A 33 -3.91 -12.73 -12.72
C ARG A 33 -5.03 -12.14 -13.56
N MET A 34 -5.37 -10.88 -13.33
CA MET A 34 -6.44 -10.20 -14.08
C MET A 34 -5.83 -9.47 -15.30
N PRO A 35 -6.19 -9.84 -16.54
CA PRO A 35 -5.71 -9.17 -17.74
C PRO A 35 -6.27 -7.74 -17.85
N PRO A 36 -5.84 -6.91 -18.81
CA PRO A 36 -6.53 -5.68 -19.13
C PRO A 36 -8.00 -5.96 -19.49
N VAL A 37 -8.93 -5.23 -18.86
CA VAL A 37 -10.36 -5.43 -19.10
C VAL A 37 -10.72 -5.14 -20.56
N THR A 38 -11.57 -6.00 -21.13
CA THR A 38 -12.19 -5.78 -22.44
C THR A 38 -13.69 -5.56 -22.29
N LYS A 39 -14.35 -5.02 -23.32
CA LYS A 39 -15.81 -4.83 -23.27
C LYS A 39 -16.59 -6.13 -23.09
N SER A 40 -16.06 -7.23 -23.61
CA SER A 40 -16.67 -8.55 -23.47
C SER A 40 -16.65 -9.11 -22.04
N ASP A 41 -15.78 -8.57 -21.18
CA ASP A 41 -15.69 -8.96 -19.77
C ASP A 41 -16.77 -8.30 -18.91
N LEU A 42 -17.51 -7.34 -19.47
CA LEU A 42 -18.43 -6.46 -18.75
C LEU A 42 -19.87 -6.62 -19.25
N ASP A 43 -20.81 -6.47 -18.33
CA ASP A 43 -22.23 -6.32 -18.68
C ASP A 43 -22.50 -4.99 -19.42
N PRO A 44 -23.66 -4.83 -20.12
CA PRO A 44 -23.95 -3.65 -20.94
C PRO A 44 -23.97 -2.33 -20.18
N GLU A 45 -24.34 -2.32 -18.89
CA GLU A 45 -24.31 -1.10 -18.05
C GLU A 45 -22.88 -0.73 -17.72
N SER A 46 -22.06 -1.68 -17.31
CA SER A 46 -20.65 -1.53 -17.03
C SER A 46 -19.84 -1.07 -18.25
N GLN A 47 -20.20 -1.55 -19.46
CA GLN A 47 -19.58 -1.07 -20.72
C GLN A 47 -19.81 0.41 -20.94
N LYS A 48 -21.04 0.90 -20.70
CA LYS A 48 -21.35 2.34 -20.81
C LYS A 48 -20.56 3.19 -19.81
N LEU A 49 -20.41 2.69 -18.58
CA LEU A 49 -19.60 3.38 -17.56
C LEU A 49 -18.12 3.38 -17.92
N LEU A 50 -17.62 2.29 -18.52
CA LEU A 50 -16.24 2.25 -19.01
C LEU A 50 -16.01 3.25 -20.15
N ASP A 51 -16.92 3.31 -21.12
CA ASP A 51 -16.85 4.24 -22.25
C ASP A 51 -16.90 5.72 -21.82
N ALA A 52 -17.58 6.03 -20.73
CA ALA A 52 -17.66 7.36 -20.17
C ALA A 52 -16.37 7.81 -19.45
N ARG A 53 -15.45 6.89 -19.15
CA ARG A 53 -14.17 7.22 -18.49
C ARG A 53 -13.20 7.87 -19.49
N THR A 54 -12.62 9.00 -19.09
CA THR A 54 -11.67 9.77 -19.92
C THR A 54 -10.26 9.17 -19.96
N SER A 55 -9.93 8.26 -19.03
CA SER A 55 -8.67 7.52 -19.07
C SER A 55 -8.83 6.15 -18.41
N VAL A 56 -8.57 5.11 -19.17
CA VAL A 56 -8.38 3.74 -18.67
C VAL A 56 -6.99 3.34 -19.11
N THR A 57 -6.01 3.54 -18.24
CA THR A 57 -4.65 3.08 -18.54
C THR A 57 -4.48 1.70 -17.91
N PRO A 58 -4.35 0.64 -18.72
CA PRO A 58 -3.97 -0.67 -18.19
C PRO A 58 -2.60 -0.57 -17.52
N GLY A 59 -2.50 -1.07 -16.32
CA GLY A 59 -1.24 -1.05 -15.59
C GLY A 59 -1.35 -1.79 -14.26
N PRO A 60 -0.22 -2.04 -13.59
CA PRO A 60 -0.25 -2.72 -12.30
C PRO A 60 -0.86 -1.84 -11.19
N GLY A 61 -1.53 -2.49 -10.23
CA GLY A 61 -2.09 -1.86 -9.05
C GLY A 61 -3.61 -1.96 -8.94
N PRO A 62 -4.22 -1.39 -7.90
CA PRO A 62 -5.64 -1.60 -7.59
C PRO A 62 -6.59 -1.02 -8.66
N GLY A 63 -6.13 0.00 -9.38
CA GLY A 63 -6.97 0.69 -10.36
C GLY A 63 -7.49 -0.20 -11.49
N HIS A 64 -6.66 -1.09 -12.04
CA HIS A 64 -7.10 -1.99 -13.12
C HIS A 64 -8.06 -3.08 -12.61
N LEU A 65 -7.91 -3.55 -11.37
CA LEU A 65 -8.83 -4.51 -10.77
C LEU A 65 -10.22 -3.91 -10.60
N GLY A 66 -10.27 -2.65 -10.18
CA GLY A 66 -11.53 -1.92 -10.00
C GLY A 66 -12.32 -1.72 -11.31
N ILE A 67 -11.66 -1.69 -12.46
CA ILE A 67 -12.32 -1.48 -13.76
C ILE A 67 -13.28 -2.63 -14.10
N TYR A 68 -13.07 -3.83 -13.58
CA TYR A 68 -13.99 -4.96 -13.74
C TYR A 68 -15.36 -4.75 -13.05
N ASN A 69 -15.46 -3.78 -12.14
CA ASN A 69 -16.72 -3.30 -11.58
C ASN A 69 -16.76 -1.77 -11.59
N PRO A 70 -17.05 -1.13 -12.74
CA PRO A 70 -16.96 0.32 -12.89
C PRO A 70 -17.86 1.09 -11.93
N LYS A 71 -19.04 0.56 -11.61
CA LYS A 71 -20.00 1.17 -10.69
C LYS A 71 -19.46 1.23 -9.25
N ALA A 72 -18.92 0.11 -8.75
CA ALA A 72 -18.29 0.08 -7.43
C ALA A 72 -17.04 0.97 -7.39
N SER A 73 -16.24 0.98 -8.47
CA SER A 73 -15.06 1.84 -8.57
C SER A 73 -15.38 3.32 -8.54
N GLU A 74 -16.52 3.73 -9.06
CA GLU A 74 -17.00 5.12 -8.93
C GLU A 74 -17.25 5.47 -7.45
N GLY A 75 -17.92 4.58 -6.72
CA GLY A 75 -18.16 4.74 -5.28
C GLY A 75 -16.88 4.79 -4.46
N THR A 76 -15.95 3.87 -4.69
CA THR A 76 -14.64 3.87 -4.02
C THR A 76 -13.80 5.09 -4.40
N GLY A 77 -13.90 5.56 -5.64
CA GLY A 77 -13.26 6.81 -6.07
C GLY A 77 -13.79 8.05 -5.33
N ILE A 78 -15.09 8.10 -5.01
CA ILE A 78 -15.68 9.16 -4.18
C ILE A 78 -15.14 9.07 -2.75
N LEU A 79 -15.15 7.86 -2.16
CA LEU A 79 -14.58 7.61 -0.83
C LEU A 79 -13.10 8.00 -0.79
N GLY A 80 -12.30 7.51 -1.73
CA GLY A 80 -10.88 7.78 -1.80
C GLY A 80 -10.57 9.28 -1.85
N ARG A 81 -11.28 10.05 -2.67
CA ARG A 81 -11.13 11.52 -2.70
C ARG A 81 -11.45 12.16 -1.34
N ALA A 82 -12.50 11.70 -0.68
CA ALA A 82 -12.87 12.21 0.65
C ALA A 82 -11.81 11.90 1.71
N LEU A 83 -11.09 10.79 1.57
CA LEU A 83 -10.01 10.36 2.47
C LEU A 83 -8.62 10.89 2.08
N GLY A 84 -8.50 11.59 0.94
CA GLY A 84 -7.23 12.13 0.46
C GLY A 84 -6.33 11.12 -0.27
N VAL A 85 -6.88 10.02 -0.79
CA VAL A 85 -6.15 9.02 -1.58
C VAL A 85 -5.62 9.66 -2.88
N PRO A 86 -4.37 9.41 -3.31
CA PRO A 86 -3.39 8.49 -2.71
C PRO A 86 -2.33 9.14 -1.79
N THR A 87 -2.33 10.46 -1.62
CA THR A 87 -1.21 11.17 -0.97
C THR A 87 -1.45 11.50 0.50
N GLY A 88 -2.70 11.64 0.90
CA GLY A 88 -3.09 12.11 2.23
C GLY A 88 -3.00 13.65 2.41
N GLU A 89 -2.67 14.40 1.36
CA GLU A 89 -2.54 15.86 1.45
C GLU A 89 -3.84 16.56 1.85
N THR A 90 -4.98 16.02 1.42
CA THR A 90 -6.32 16.54 1.75
C THR A 90 -6.99 15.79 2.90
N SER A 91 -6.35 14.77 3.47
CA SER A 91 -6.85 14.03 4.62
C SER A 91 -6.86 14.89 5.89
N ARG A 92 -7.88 14.78 6.71
CA ARG A 92 -7.93 15.39 8.05
C ARG A 92 -6.83 14.91 8.97
N LEU A 93 -6.31 13.70 8.71
CA LEU A 93 -5.24 13.10 9.50
C LEU A 93 -3.90 13.78 9.24
N GLY A 94 -3.79 14.51 8.11
CA GLY A 94 -2.52 14.99 7.57
C GLY A 94 -1.71 13.87 6.92
N ALA A 95 -0.87 14.23 5.95
CA ALA A 95 -0.17 13.28 5.10
C ALA A 95 0.68 12.25 5.90
N ARG A 96 1.35 12.67 6.97
CA ARG A 96 2.18 11.78 7.80
C ARG A 96 1.37 10.66 8.44
N MET A 97 0.26 11.01 9.13
CA MET A 97 -0.60 10.01 9.80
C MET A 97 -1.34 9.14 8.78
N TYR A 98 -1.78 9.73 7.67
CA TYR A 98 -2.34 9.00 6.54
C TYR A 98 -1.39 7.86 6.10
N GLN A 99 -0.11 8.18 5.84
CA GLN A 99 0.87 7.17 5.42
C GLN A 99 1.09 6.11 6.49
N LEU A 100 1.09 6.47 7.76
CA LEU A 100 1.23 5.49 8.84
C LEU A 100 0.05 4.50 8.85
N VAL A 101 -1.20 4.97 8.73
CA VAL A 101 -2.39 4.11 8.66
C VAL A 101 -2.32 3.15 7.48
N VAL A 102 -1.91 3.64 6.30
CA VAL A 102 -1.75 2.81 5.10
C VAL A 102 -0.67 1.75 5.31
N LEU A 103 0.49 2.11 5.86
CA LEU A 103 1.58 1.16 6.11
C LEU A 103 1.19 0.09 7.14
N ILE A 104 0.47 0.45 8.21
CA ILE A 104 -0.05 -0.54 9.17
C ILE A 104 -0.98 -1.51 8.45
N THR A 105 -1.92 -1.00 7.65
CA THR A 105 -2.85 -1.83 6.88
C THR A 105 -2.11 -2.77 5.92
N ALA A 106 -1.17 -2.24 5.14
CA ALA A 106 -0.36 -3.02 4.21
C ALA A 106 0.45 -4.12 4.92
N ARG A 107 1.01 -3.83 6.13
CA ARG A 107 1.74 -4.82 6.93
C ARG A 107 0.82 -5.93 7.46
N GLU A 108 -0.36 -5.57 7.95
CA GLU A 108 -1.25 -6.57 8.56
C GLU A 108 -1.82 -7.57 7.55
N ILE A 109 -1.91 -7.19 6.27
CA ILE A 109 -2.34 -8.07 5.17
C ILE A 109 -1.20 -8.53 4.25
N ASP A 110 0.06 -8.27 4.64
CA ASP A 110 1.27 -8.61 3.88
C ASP A 110 1.26 -8.11 2.41
N GLN A 111 0.71 -6.89 2.18
CA GLN A 111 0.56 -6.33 0.84
C GLN A 111 1.79 -5.55 0.39
N GLN A 112 2.62 -6.19 -0.40
CA GLN A 112 3.90 -5.65 -0.89
C GLN A 112 3.74 -4.45 -1.81
N TYR A 113 2.71 -4.42 -2.66
CA TYR A 113 2.50 -3.36 -3.64
C TYR A 113 2.22 -2.02 -2.95
N GLU A 114 1.29 -2.01 -1.98
CA GLU A 114 0.98 -0.82 -1.17
C GLU A 114 2.16 -0.40 -0.31
N TRP A 115 2.80 -1.37 0.36
CA TRP A 115 3.96 -1.06 1.18
C TRP A 115 5.06 -0.33 0.38
N SER A 116 5.43 -0.88 -0.78
CA SER A 116 6.49 -0.33 -1.62
C SER A 116 6.18 1.04 -2.22
N ALA A 117 4.90 1.40 -2.32
CA ALA A 117 4.46 2.73 -2.72
C ALA A 117 4.51 3.73 -1.56
N HIS A 118 4.06 3.28 -0.38
CA HIS A 118 3.76 4.17 0.74
C HIS A 118 4.93 4.36 1.72
N GLU A 119 5.88 3.43 1.84
CA GLU A 119 7.08 3.63 2.67
C GLU A 119 7.90 4.85 2.20
N PRO A 120 8.30 4.97 0.91
CA PRO A 120 9.00 6.16 0.45
C PRO A 120 8.15 7.44 0.53
N ALA A 121 6.83 7.33 0.35
CA ALA A 121 5.92 8.46 0.50
C ALA A 121 5.86 8.94 1.96
N GLY A 122 5.78 8.01 2.92
CA GLY A 122 5.81 8.30 4.34
C GLY A 122 7.07 9.05 4.77
N LEU A 123 8.23 8.57 4.33
CA LEU A 123 9.52 9.25 4.59
C LEU A 123 9.53 10.69 4.06
N ARG A 124 9.01 10.92 2.85
CA ARG A 124 8.95 12.28 2.27
C ARG A 124 8.08 13.26 3.05
N VAL A 125 7.04 12.77 3.71
CA VAL A 125 6.14 13.61 4.53
C VAL A 125 6.49 13.60 6.03
N GLY A 126 7.70 13.13 6.37
CA GLY A 126 8.25 13.21 7.72
C GLY A 126 7.80 12.07 8.66
N LEU A 127 7.33 10.94 8.12
CA LEU A 127 7.15 9.74 8.94
C LEU A 127 8.52 9.13 9.25
N GLU A 128 8.86 9.05 10.51
CA GLU A 128 10.19 8.65 10.96
C GLU A 128 10.47 7.16 10.67
N GLN A 129 11.70 6.86 10.26
CA GLN A 129 12.12 5.48 9.97
C GLN A 129 11.91 4.54 11.16
N SER A 130 12.12 5.04 12.39
CA SER A 130 11.90 4.26 13.62
C SER A 130 10.44 3.82 13.80
N VAL A 131 9.48 4.66 13.41
CA VAL A 131 8.04 4.32 13.43
C VAL A 131 7.71 3.30 12.33
N ILE A 132 8.24 3.55 11.12
CA ILE A 132 8.11 2.60 10.00
C ILE A 132 8.66 1.23 10.39
N ASP A 133 9.82 1.18 11.03
CA ASP A 133 10.47 -0.07 11.45
C ASP A 133 9.66 -0.85 12.49
N VAL A 134 8.99 -0.15 13.41
CA VAL A 134 8.06 -0.79 14.37
C VAL A 134 6.93 -1.50 13.62
N VAL A 135 6.35 -0.87 12.61
CA VAL A 135 5.30 -1.47 11.79
C VAL A 135 5.88 -2.58 10.91
N LYS A 136 6.97 -2.31 10.19
CA LYS A 136 7.60 -3.18 9.20
C LYS A 136 8.01 -4.54 9.79
N PHE A 137 8.61 -4.50 10.97
CA PHE A 137 9.16 -5.67 11.63
C PHE A 137 8.30 -6.19 12.79
N ASP A 138 7.08 -5.68 12.91
CA ASP A 138 6.12 -6.07 13.95
C ASP A 138 6.67 -5.96 15.38
N ARG A 139 7.38 -4.85 15.65
CA ARG A 139 8.00 -4.61 16.95
C ARG A 139 7.00 -4.02 17.96
N ASP A 140 7.39 -4.06 19.24
CA ASP A 140 6.69 -3.33 20.30
C ASP A 140 6.70 -1.83 20.04
N VAL A 141 5.60 -1.16 20.41
CA VAL A 141 5.41 0.30 20.23
C VAL A 141 6.12 1.14 21.29
N LYS A 142 6.78 0.51 22.26
CA LYS A 142 7.47 1.18 23.35
C LYS A 142 8.48 2.19 22.84
N GLY A 143 8.39 3.39 23.36
CA GLY A 143 9.28 4.51 23.00
C GLY A 143 8.81 5.33 21.81
N LEU A 144 7.70 4.97 21.16
CA LEU A 144 7.06 5.83 20.16
C LEU A 144 6.28 6.97 20.84
N ALA A 145 6.00 8.01 20.08
CA ALA A 145 5.04 9.04 20.47
C ALA A 145 3.65 8.42 20.70
N GLU A 146 2.91 8.93 21.69
CA GLU A 146 1.62 8.35 22.12
C GLU A 146 0.61 8.19 20.99
N LYS A 147 0.52 9.14 20.06
CA LYS A 147 -0.39 9.04 18.91
C LYS A 147 -0.01 7.88 17.96
N ASP A 148 1.29 7.73 17.67
CA ASP A 148 1.77 6.66 16.79
C ASP A 148 1.57 5.29 17.45
N ALA A 149 1.94 5.17 18.73
CA ALA A 149 1.73 3.95 19.49
C ALA A 149 0.25 3.55 19.51
N THR A 150 -0.63 4.51 19.81
CA THR A 150 -2.07 4.27 19.92
C THR A 150 -2.69 3.80 18.60
N VAL A 151 -2.39 4.44 17.48
CA VAL A 151 -2.96 4.03 16.18
C VAL A 151 -2.42 2.67 15.73
N ILE A 152 -1.14 2.38 15.99
CA ILE A 152 -0.55 1.07 15.66
C ILE A 152 -1.25 -0.04 16.47
N GLU A 153 -1.37 0.13 17.78
CA GLU A 153 -2.07 -0.84 18.64
C GLU A 153 -3.55 -0.99 18.25
N PHE A 154 -4.22 0.13 17.97
CA PHE A 154 -5.64 0.15 17.59
C PHE A 154 -5.89 -0.66 16.31
N LEU A 155 -5.10 -0.43 15.25
CA LEU A 155 -5.26 -1.14 13.99
C LEU A 155 -4.81 -2.60 14.11
N ARG A 156 -3.71 -2.89 14.84
CA ARG A 156 -3.31 -4.27 15.14
C ARG A 156 -4.40 -5.05 15.87
N ALA A 157 -5.08 -4.42 16.82
CA ALA A 157 -6.20 -5.05 17.54
C ALA A 157 -7.35 -5.39 16.58
N LEU A 158 -7.71 -4.47 15.65
CA LEU A 158 -8.75 -4.72 14.65
C LEU A 158 -8.38 -5.87 13.70
N PHE A 159 -7.15 -5.92 13.22
CA PHE A 159 -6.73 -6.97 12.28
C PHE A 159 -6.53 -8.34 12.93
N ARG A 160 -6.03 -8.38 14.17
CA ARG A 160 -5.58 -9.63 14.79
C ARG A 160 -6.59 -10.24 15.75
N VAL A 161 -7.35 -9.39 16.44
CA VAL A 161 -8.32 -9.80 17.48
C VAL A 161 -9.75 -9.50 17.06
N HIS A 162 -9.95 -8.64 16.04
CA HIS A 162 -11.23 -8.16 15.54
C HIS A 162 -12.07 -7.41 16.59
N ARG A 163 -11.41 -6.92 17.62
CA ARG A 163 -12.00 -6.16 18.73
C ARG A 163 -10.99 -5.18 19.30
N VAL A 164 -11.51 -4.11 19.89
CA VAL A 164 -10.73 -3.10 20.63
C VAL A 164 -11.22 -3.08 22.06
N SER A 165 -10.31 -3.08 23.04
CA SER A 165 -10.68 -2.95 24.44
C SER A 165 -11.21 -1.55 24.76
N SER A 166 -11.96 -1.40 25.84
CA SER A 166 -12.49 -0.11 26.27
C SER A 166 -11.37 0.89 26.57
N GLU A 167 -10.24 0.44 27.10
CA GLU A 167 -9.08 1.26 27.43
C GLU A 167 -8.40 1.77 26.15
N LEU A 168 -8.19 0.89 25.17
CA LEU A 168 -7.58 1.27 23.89
C LEU A 168 -8.51 2.17 23.07
N TRP A 169 -9.82 1.91 23.10
CA TRP A 169 -10.82 2.80 22.52
C TRP A 169 -10.77 4.19 23.15
N ALA A 170 -10.72 4.30 24.47
CA ALA A 170 -10.64 5.58 25.18
C ALA A 170 -9.36 6.35 24.81
N ARG A 171 -8.20 5.67 24.73
CA ARG A 171 -6.93 6.24 24.28
C ARG A 171 -7.02 6.74 22.83
N GLN A 172 -7.61 5.95 21.94
CA GLN A 172 -7.81 6.32 20.55
C GLN A 172 -8.67 7.58 20.41
N ILE A 173 -9.78 7.65 21.16
CA ILE A 173 -10.64 8.84 21.15
C ILE A 173 -9.93 10.07 21.75
N GLN A 174 -9.15 9.88 22.80
CA GLN A 174 -8.35 10.96 23.41
C GLN A 174 -7.30 11.49 22.44
N ALA A 175 -6.60 10.62 21.71
CA ALA A 175 -5.52 10.98 20.81
C ALA A 175 -6.01 11.63 19.51
N PHE A 176 -7.14 11.18 18.96
CA PHE A 176 -7.61 11.53 17.62
C PHE A 176 -8.99 12.21 17.59
N GLY A 177 -9.80 12.08 18.62
CA GLY A 177 -11.20 12.45 18.60
C GLY A 177 -12.06 11.46 17.78
N ARG A 178 -13.39 11.58 17.90
CA ARG A 178 -14.32 10.65 17.25
C ARG A 178 -14.23 10.69 15.73
N GLN A 179 -14.15 11.88 15.15
CA GLN A 179 -14.18 12.07 13.70
C GLN A 179 -12.94 11.49 13.02
N ASN A 180 -11.74 11.77 13.53
CA ASN A 180 -10.51 11.22 12.96
C ASN A 180 -10.40 9.71 13.21
N THR A 181 -10.94 9.20 14.33
CA THR A 181 -11.02 7.75 14.58
C THR A 181 -11.87 7.05 13.51
N ILE A 182 -13.01 7.64 13.12
CA ILE A 182 -13.83 7.11 12.01
C ILE A 182 -13.06 7.18 10.70
N GLU A 183 -12.38 8.30 10.40
CA GLU A 183 -11.58 8.44 9.17
C GLU A 183 -10.43 7.40 9.12
N ILE A 184 -9.75 7.14 10.23
CA ILE A 184 -8.72 6.08 10.33
C ILE A 184 -9.31 4.71 9.95
N MET A 185 -10.48 4.36 10.46
CA MET A 185 -11.14 3.08 10.14
C MET A 185 -11.60 3.02 8.68
N GLN A 186 -12.10 4.13 8.12
CA GLN A 186 -12.50 4.21 6.72
C GLN A 186 -11.29 4.08 5.79
N LEU A 187 -10.19 4.77 6.11
CA LEU A 187 -8.94 4.68 5.36
C LEU A 187 -8.35 3.26 5.41
N MET A 188 -8.31 2.65 6.60
CA MET A 188 -7.94 1.24 6.76
C MET A 188 -8.80 0.34 5.88
N GLY A 189 -10.12 0.53 5.88
CA GLY A 189 -11.06 -0.28 5.11
C GLY A 189 -10.87 -0.15 3.60
N ASP A 190 -10.61 1.06 3.10
CA ASP A 190 -10.34 1.32 1.68
C ASP A 190 -9.07 0.60 1.21
N TYR A 191 -7.97 0.75 1.95
CA TYR A 191 -6.71 0.06 1.64
C TYR A 191 -6.75 -1.45 1.91
N PHE A 192 -7.53 -1.90 2.89
CA PHE A 192 -7.78 -3.33 3.11
C PHE A 192 -8.47 -3.97 1.91
N MET A 193 -9.54 -3.35 1.42
CA MET A 193 -10.28 -3.84 0.24
C MET A 193 -9.37 -3.89 -1.00
N ALA A 194 -8.69 -2.80 -1.31
CA ALA A 194 -7.77 -2.71 -2.44
C ALA A 194 -6.64 -3.75 -2.34
N GLY A 195 -6.03 -3.85 -1.15
CA GLY A 195 -4.93 -4.77 -0.88
C GLY A 195 -5.35 -6.24 -0.97
N MET A 196 -6.53 -6.59 -0.47
CA MET A 196 -7.03 -7.97 -0.57
C MET A 196 -7.39 -8.37 -2.00
N MET A 197 -7.91 -7.45 -2.81
CA MET A 197 -8.09 -7.70 -4.25
C MET A 197 -6.75 -7.95 -4.94
N MET A 198 -5.73 -7.16 -4.63
CA MET A 198 -4.37 -7.35 -5.16
C MET A 198 -3.72 -8.64 -4.68
N ASN A 199 -3.91 -9.04 -3.41
CA ASN A 199 -3.42 -10.33 -2.90
C ASN A 199 -4.09 -11.51 -3.62
N ALA A 200 -5.42 -11.46 -3.83
CA ALA A 200 -6.16 -12.49 -4.54
C ALA A 200 -5.75 -12.60 -6.02
N ALA A 201 -5.50 -11.47 -6.66
CA ALA A 201 -5.05 -11.39 -8.04
C ALA A 201 -3.54 -11.62 -8.22
N ASP A 202 -2.80 -11.90 -7.15
CA ASP A 202 -1.34 -12.07 -7.15
C ASP A 202 -0.62 -10.90 -7.86
N GLN A 203 -0.84 -9.69 -7.36
CA GLN A 203 -0.29 -8.47 -7.94
C GLN A 203 1.21 -8.37 -7.68
N HIS A 204 2.00 -8.46 -8.74
CA HIS A 204 3.44 -8.25 -8.71
C HIS A 204 3.81 -6.77 -8.79
N LEU A 205 5.01 -6.44 -8.31
CA LEU A 205 5.57 -5.09 -8.41
C LEU A 205 6.01 -4.79 -9.86
N PRO A 206 5.88 -3.52 -10.30
CA PRO A 206 6.55 -3.08 -11.52
C PRO A 206 8.07 -3.28 -11.40
N PRO A 207 8.79 -3.58 -12.51
CA PRO A 207 10.22 -3.92 -12.49
C PRO A 207 11.11 -2.87 -11.83
N GLN A 208 10.71 -1.59 -11.87
CA GLN A 208 11.45 -0.47 -11.27
C GLN A 208 11.16 -0.26 -9.77
N ARG A 209 10.21 -1.00 -9.20
CA ARG A 209 9.85 -0.89 -7.77
C ARG A 209 10.45 -2.04 -6.98
N GLN A 210 11.20 -1.71 -5.93
CA GLN A 210 11.82 -2.71 -5.07
C GLN A 210 10.83 -3.28 -4.04
N PRO A 211 10.93 -4.58 -3.70
CA PRO A 211 10.19 -5.17 -2.60
C PRO A 211 10.77 -4.68 -1.27
N LEU A 212 10.03 -3.85 -0.56
CA LEU A 212 10.46 -3.24 0.70
C LEU A 212 9.90 -3.92 1.95
N LEU A 213 8.82 -4.71 1.81
CA LEU A 213 8.17 -5.40 2.92
C LEU A 213 8.75 -6.82 3.09
N PRO A 214 9.51 -7.10 4.17
CA PRO A 214 10.03 -8.44 4.41
C PRO A 214 8.92 -9.39 4.83
N ALA A 215 9.04 -10.67 4.45
CA ALA A 215 8.20 -11.71 5.00
C ALA A 215 8.44 -11.83 6.52
N LEU A 216 7.38 -11.92 7.30
CA LEU A 216 7.47 -12.23 8.72
C LEU A 216 7.08 -13.69 8.93
N THR A 217 7.91 -14.43 9.68
CA THR A 217 7.51 -15.71 10.25
C THR A 217 6.52 -15.45 11.39
N ARG A 218 5.25 -15.17 11.05
CA ARG A 218 4.19 -15.20 12.04
C ARG A 218 3.92 -16.68 12.32
N GLY A 219 4.10 -17.13 13.56
CA GLY A 219 3.67 -18.47 13.97
C GLY A 219 2.16 -18.58 13.65
N ARG A 220 1.83 -19.55 12.79
CA ARG A 220 0.44 -19.90 12.47
C ARG A 220 -0.15 -20.72 13.60
#